data_95a825e09b5c0c3d2ec73591359b6204
#
_entry.id   95a825e09b5c0c3d2ec73591359b6204
#
_cell.length_a   1.000
_cell.length_b   1.000
_cell.length_c   1.000
_cell.angle_alpha   90.00
_cell.angle_beta   90.00
_cell.angle_gamma   90.00
#
_symmetry.space_group_name_H-M   'P 1'
#
loop_
_entity.id
_entity.type
_entity.pdbx_description
1 polymer ?
#
loop_
_entity_poly.entity_id
_entity_poly.type
_entity_poly.pdbx_seq_one_letter_code
_entity_poly.pdbx_strand_id
1 'polypeptide(L)'
;MKIFKLPILKSLWTQKPLYRTFHGHSKLLASDVYSQYQAVRRGEQEIPKYFNFASDVLDKWTEIEKAGKRPSNSAFWWISGKGEEVKWSFEELGFLSRKVANVLTKVCGLQKGDRIIVVLPRIPEWWLVNVACMRAGIVLIPGTTQLSAKDILYRLQASKAKCIITDDTVAPAVDSVASESQFLKNKLIVSKGSREGWLNFSELYKNQSADHSCAKTRIEDSVNIFFTSGTTGSPKMTEHSQGSLGFRPLLSERYWLDLTPSDVIWNIADTGWILTSLTSVFDAWVFGSCIFVHQLPQIESATILNVRKKLWICVNLCVSLCFFNSIGGEPLNPEVMEKWKSQTGLDIHEVYGQTETGIICSVFKGMKIKPGSMGKAAPLFDVQVVDKNANILPPGQQGEIAVRSKPIRPLGLFSEYIDNPKKTAESERGDFYVTGDRGTMDEDGYFWFIGRDDDIIISSGYRIGPFEVESALMEHPAVAEAAVVSSPDPLRGEVVKAFVVLSAAFSSSDREHLACELQEHVKKTTAPYKYPRKVEFVQQMPKTITGKIKRHELRNKEWGRM
;
A
#
# COMPACT_ATOMS: atom_id res chain seq x y z
N MET A 1 7.63 -7.34 38.34
CA MET A 1 7.50 -7.52 36.88
C MET A 1 6.05 -7.93 36.58
N LYS A 2 5.13 -6.99 36.41
CA LYS A 2 3.74 -7.27 36.04
C LYS A 2 3.67 -7.32 34.53
N ILE A 3 3.57 -8.53 33.98
CA ILE A 3 3.37 -8.81 32.57
C ILE A 3 1.98 -8.27 32.18
N PHE A 4 1.94 -7.33 31.28
CA PHE A 4 0.72 -6.71 30.76
C PHE A 4 -0.19 -7.74 30.14
N LYS A 5 -1.32 -7.97 30.79
CA LYS A 5 -2.43 -8.77 30.27
C LYS A 5 -3.36 -7.84 29.49
N LEU A 6 -3.02 -7.50 28.26
CA LEU A 6 -3.98 -6.86 27.36
C LEU A 6 -5.03 -7.88 26.94
N PRO A 7 -6.33 -7.64 27.21
CA PRO A 7 -7.41 -8.58 26.85
C PRO A 7 -7.44 -8.90 25.36
N ILE A 8 -7.11 -7.94 24.49
CA ILE A 8 -7.04 -8.11 23.02
C ILE A 8 -5.99 -9.16 22.65
N LEU A 9 -4.77 -9.03 23.15
CA LEU A 9 -3.72 -10.02 22.89
C LEU A 9 -4.13 -11.39 23.46
N LYS A 10 -4.76 -11.42 24.64
CA LYS A 10 -5.22 -12.67 25.23
C LYS A 10 -6.32 -13.35 24.42
N SER A 11 -7.26 -12.61 23.83
CA SER A 11 -8.32 -13.16 22.98
C SER A 11 -7.79 -13.74 21.67
N LEU A 12 -6.75 -13.13 21.08
CA LEU A 12 -6.07 -13.65 19.89
C LEU A 12 -5.31 -14.97 20.20
N TRP A 13 -4.72 -15.08 21.41
CA TRP A 13 -3.84 -16.18 21.79
C TRP A 13 -4.56 -17.36 22.47
N THR A 14 -5.79 -17.19 22.93
CA THR A 14 -6.54 -18.23 23.65
C THR A 14 -7.62 -18.93 22.83
N GLN A 15 -7.88 -18.51 21.60
CA GLN A 15 -8.87 -19.19 20.76
C GLN A 15 -8.34 -20.57 20.33
N LYS A 16 -9.07 -21.63 20.74
CA LYS A 16 -8.86 -23.00 20.25
C LYS A 16 -8.92 -23.00 18.73
N PRO A 17 -8.07 -23.78 18.02
CA PRO A 17 -8.21 -23.97 16.59
C PRO A 17 -9.55 -24.69 16.32
N LEU A 18 -10.57 -23.94 16.00
CA LEU A 18 -11.82 -24.48 15.50
C LEU A 18 -11.61 -24.80 14.03
N TYR A 19 -11.51 -26.08 13.70
CA TYR A 19 -11.72 -26.58 12.35
C TYR A 19 -13.11 -26.12 11.91
N ARG A 20 -13.16 -25.14 11.01
CA ARG A 20 -14.43 -24.60 10.52
C ARG A 20 -14.90 -25.34 9.29
N THR A 21 -16.04 -25.99 9.43
CA THR A 21 -16.97 -26.24 8.34
C THR A 21 -17.45 -24.89 7.79
N PHE A 22 -17.28 -24.70 6.51
CA PHE A 22 -17.63 -23.49 5.74
C PHE A 22 -19.14 -23.23 5.78
N HIS A 23 -19.65 -22.29 6.44
CA HIS A 23 -20.97 -21.63 6.34
C HIS A 23 -21.51 -21.26 7.74
N GLY A 24 -21.37 -20.04 8.13
CA GLY A 24 -22.18 -19.51 9.23
C GLY A 24 -21.55 -18.60 10.28
N HIS A 25 -20.21 -18.38 10.29
CA HIS A 25 -19.55 -17.67 11.39
C HIS A 25 -19.05 -16.24 11.12
N SER A 26 -19.18 -15.72 9.90
CA SER A 26 -18.69 -14.36 9.56
C SER A 26 -19.43 -13.21 10.28
N LYS A 27 -20.70 -13.40 10.63
CA LYS A 27 -21.50 -12.35 11.31
C LYS A 27 -21.16 -12.15 12.79
N LEU A 28 -20.81 -13.20 13.52
CA LEU A 28 -20.55 -13.14 14.96
C LEU A 28 -19.16 -12.56 15.28
N LEU A 29 -18.15 -12.82 14.43
CA LEU A 29 -16.79 -12.30 14.63
C LEU A 29 -16.64 -10.83 14.24
N ALA A 30 -17.42 -10.36 13.25
CA ALA A 30 -17.47 -8.96 12.87
C ALA A 30 -18.00 -8.10 14.03
N SER A 31 -19.02 -8.56 14.76
CA SER A 31 -19.57 -7.83 15.91
C SER A 31 -18.58 -7.68 17.06
N ASP A 32 -17.76 -8.72 17.34
CA ASP A 32 -16.80 -8.70 18.46
C ASP A 32 -15.63 -7.72 18.23
N VAL A 33 -15.06 -7.69 17.03
CA VAL A 33 -13.96 -6.77 16.73
C VAL A 33 -14.46 -5.35 16.63
N TYR A 34 -15.63 -5.12 16.01
CA TYR A 34 -16.26 -3.81 15.99
C TYR A 34 -16.58 -3.31 17.39
N SER A 35 -17.09 -4.18 18.28
CA SER A 35 -17.35 -3.83 19.67
C SER A 35 -16.07 -3.48 20.44
N GLN A 36 -14.98 -4.19 20.21
CA GLN A 36 -13.67 -3.90 20.80
C GLN A 36 -13.11 -2.56 20.30
N TYR A 37 -13.22 -2.28 19.01
CA TYR A 37 -12.83 -0.97 18.48
C TYR A 37 -13.69 0.17 19.03
N GLN A 38 -15.00 -0.02 19.10
CA GLN A 38 -15.89 0.96 19.72
C GLN A 38 -15.54 1.16 21.21
N ALA A 39 -15.13 0.11 21.91
CA ALA A 39 -14.65 0.17 23.28
C ALA A 39 -13.35 1.02 23.38
N VAL A 40 -12.41 0.87 22.45
CA VAL A 40 -11.22 1.75 22.36
C VAL A 40 -11.64 3.20 22.09
N ARG A 41 -12.57 3.45 21.14
CA ARG A 41 -13.08 4.81 20.86
C ARG A 41 -13.81 5.44 22.03
N ARG A 42 -14.50 4.65 22.84
CA ARG A 42 -15.20 5.14 24.03
C ARG A 42 -14.28 5.28 25.26
N GLY A 43 -12.99 4.94 25.12
CA GLY A 43 -12.05 4.92 26.25
C GLY A 43 -12.27 3.78 27.24
N GLU A 44 -13.10 2.78 26.88
CA GLU A 44 -13.37 1.60 27.69
C GLU A 44 -12.23 0.57 27.63
N GLN A 45 -11.35 0.71 26.63
CA GLN A 45 -10.15 -0.11 26.44
C GLN A 45 -8.92 0.77 26.19
N GLU A 46 -7.91 0.64 27.03
CA GLU A 46 -6.68 1.42 26.91
C GLU A 46 -5.79 0.91 25.78
N ILE A 47 -5.30 1.85 24.97
CA ILE A 47 -4.21 1.62 24.03
C ILE A 47 -2.91 1.52 24.83
N PRO A 48 -2.05 0.51 24.59
CA PRO A 48 -0.81 0.37 25.35
C PRO A 48 0.13 1.55 25.11
N LYS A 49 0.69 2.10 26.16
CA LYS A 49 1.70 3.18 26.06
C LYS A 49 2.99 2.72 25.35
N TYR A 50 3.33 1.43 25.49
CA TYR A 50 4.52 0.81 24.88
C TYR A 50 4.11 -0.37 24.04
N PHE A 51 4.62 -0.43 22.83
CA PHE A 51 4.39 -1.51 21.89
C PHE A 51 5.58 -1.62 20.92
N ASN A 52 6.07 -2.84 20.70
CA ASN A 52 7.06 -3.16 19.69
C ASN A 52 6.59 -4.40 18.93
N PHE A 53 6.34 -4.26 17.64
CA PHE A 53 5.77 -5.34 16.84
C PHE A 53 6.62 -6.62 16.89
N ALA A 54 7.94 -6.50 16.94
CA ALA A 54 8.81 -7.68 16.97
C ALA A 54 8.69 -8.46 18.28
N SER A 55 8.68 -7.79 19.46
CA SER A 55 8.55 -8.50 20.74
C SER A 55 7.12 -8.89 21.07
N ASP A 56 6.14 -8.02 20.72
CA ASP A 56 4.77 -8.20 21.19
C ASP A 56 3.92 -9.03 20.21
N VAL A 57 4.40 -9.22 18.96
CA VAL A 57 3.73 -10.04 17.96
C VAL A 57 4.62 -11.20 17.51
N LEU A 58 5.78 -10.94 16.90
CA LEU A 58 6.59 -12.00 16.29
C LEU A 58 7.18 -12.97 17.32
N ASP A 59 7.71 -12.46 18.44
CA ASP A 59 8.25 -13.33 19.48
C ASP A 59 7.13 -14.14 20.18
N LYS A 60 5.89 -13.63 20.20
CA LYS A 60 4.73 -14.40 20.68
C LYS A 60 4.38 -15.54 19.72
N TRP A 61 4.43 -15.32 18.42
CA TRP A 61 4.26 -16.41 17.45
C TRP A 61 5.36 -17.45 17.57
N THR A 62 6.61 -17.06 17.89
CA THR A 62 7.69 -18.00 18.20
C THR A 62 7.36 -18.86 19.43
N GLU A 63 6.81 -18.27 20.50
CA GLU A 63 6.38 -19.03 21.69
C GLU A 63 5.28 -20.04 21.34
N ILE A 64 4.29 -19.66 20.52
CA ILE A 64 3.18 -20.52 20.09
C ILE A 64 3.67 -21.65 19.18
N GLU A 65 4.59 -21.34 18.27
CA GLU A 65 5.23 -22.31 17.37
C GLU A 65 6.01 -23.36 18.15
N LYS A 66 6.86 -22.95 19.11
CA LYS A 66 7.59 -23.84 20.03
C LYS A 66 6.68 -24.71 20.89
N ALA A 67 5.51 -24.19 21.24
CA ALA A 67 4.50 -24.95 21.97
C ALA A 67 3.70 -25.94 21.10
N GLY A 68 4.01 -26.07 19.82
CA GLY A 68 3.28 -26.93 18.87
C GLY A 68 1.82 -26.51 18.63
N LYS A 69 1.48 -25.24 18.89
CA LYS A 69 0.10 -24.71 18.80
C LYS A 69 -0.18 -23.96 17.50
N ARG A 70 0.77 -23.95 16.57
CA ARG A 70 0.66 -23.34 15.25
C ARG A 70 0.70 -24.44 14.17
N PRO A 71 0.01 -24.27 13.01
CA PRO A 71 0.21 -25.12 11.83
C PRO A 71 1.68 -25.15 11.40
N SER A 72 2.11 -26.24 10.76
CA SER A 72 3.51 -26.47 10.35
C SER A 72 3.96 -25.62 9.13
N ASN A 73 3.20 -24.61 8.69
CA ASN A 73 3.62 -23.72 7.62
C ASN A 73 4.68 -22.72 8.09
N SER A 74 5.51 -22.22 7.15
CA SER A 74 6.54 -21.20 7.43
C SER A 74 5.91 -19.86 7.82
N ALA A 75 6.65 -18.99 8.50
CA ALA A 75 6.30 -17.60 8.67
C ALA A 75 6.60 -16.79 7.39
N PHE A 76 7.65 -17.21 6.68
CA PHE A 76 8.10 -16.59 5.44
C PHE A 76 8.52 -17.67 4.45
N TRP A 77 8.14 -17.51 3.18
CA TRP A 77 8.46 -18.42 2.10
C TRP A 77 8.79 -17.62 0.82
N TRP A 78 10.02 -17.71 0.36
CA TRP A 78 10.51 -17.01 -0.82
C TRP A 78 11.01 -17.99 -1.88
N ILE A 79 10.75 -17.65 -3.15
CA ILE A 79 11.29 -18.38 -4.30
C ILE A 79 11.92 -17.38 -5.27
N SER A 80 13.15 -17.66 -5.71
CA SER A 80 13.81 -16.89 -6.77
C SER A 80 13.23 -17.22 -8.15
N GLY A 81 13.47 -16.34 -9.14
CA GLY A 81 13.16 -16.63 -10.53
C GLY A 81 13.90 -17.84 -11.11
N LYS A 82 14.95 -18.33 -10.42
CA LYS A 82 15.72 -19.53 -10.78
C LYS A 82 15.34 -20.78 -9.99
N GLY A 83 14.34 -20.67 -9.09
CA GLY A 83 13.85 -21.78 -8.28
C GLY A 83 14.58 -22.00 -6.96
N GLU A 84 15.51 -21.10 -6.57
CA GLU A 84 16.06 -21.12 -5.22
C GLU A 84 14.95 -20.84 -4.20
N GLU A 85 14.94 -21.51 -3.06
CA GLU A 85 13.89 -21.42 -2.07
C GLU A 85 14.45 -21.08 -0.69
N VAL A 86 13.78 -20.16 0.01
CA VAL A 86 14.05 -19.84 1.42
C VAL A 86 12.73 -19.92 2.18
N LYS A 87 12.76 -20.67 3.29
CA LYS A 87 11.66 -20.76 4.23
C LYS A 87 12.17 -20.47 5.64
N TRP A 88 11.46 -19.61 6.35
CA TRP A 88 11.74 -19.33 7.76
C TRP A 88 10.50 -19.61 8.61
N SER A 89 10.72 -20.27 9.74
CA SER A 89 9.77 -20.30 10.85
C SER A 89 9.76 -18.94 11.57
N PHE A 90 8.83 -18.72 12.51
CA PHE A 90 8.89 -17.54 13.38
C PHE A 90 10.13 -17.57 14.29
N GLU A 91 10.56 -18.76 14.71
CA GLU A 91 11.79 -18.91 15.48
C GLU A 91 13.01 -18.47 14.68
N GLU A 92 13.16 -18.95 13.43
CA GLU A 92 14.27 -18.59 12.55
C GLU A 92 14.26 -17.10 12.20
N LEU A 93 13.07 -16.54 11.86
CA LEU A 93 12.92 -15.11 11.61
C LEU A 93 13.32 -14.28 12.84
N GLY A 94 12.88 -14.72 14.04
CA GLY A 94 13.28 -14.12 15.31
C GLY A 94 14.78 -14.18 15.54
N PHE A 95 15.39 -15.33 15.32
CA PHE A 95 16.84 -15.53 15.46
C PHE A 95 17.65 -14.65 14.51
N LEU A 96 17.34 -14.70 13.21
CA LEU A 96 18.05 -13.92 12.18
C LEU A 96 17.86 -12.42 12.37
N SER A 97 16.64 -11.95 12.69
CA SER A 97 16.38 -10.54 12.89
C SER A 97 17.10 -9.94 14.11
N ARG A 98 17.36 -10.72 15.17
CA ARG A 98 18.19 -10.29 16.28
C ARG A 98 19.66 -10.09 15.88
N LYS A 99 20.20 -10.97 15.01
CA LYS A 99 21.55 -10.82 14.46
C LYS A 99 21.67 -9.55 13.62
N VAL A 100 20.69 -9.28 12.74
CA VAL A 100 20.65 -8.05 11.93
C VAL A 100 20.46 -6.81 12.80
N ALA A 101 19.64 -6.85 13.84
CA ALA A 101 19.51 -5.75 14.78
C ALA A 101 20.84 -5.41 15.47
N ASN A 102 21.65 -6.42 15.79
CA ASN A 102 23.02 -6.21 16.28
C ASN A 102 23.96 -5.63 15.22
N VAL A 103 23.84 -5.98 13.94
CA VAL A 103 24.58 -5.29 12.86
C VAL A 103 24.23 -3.81 12.87
N LEU A 104 22.92 -3.47 12.86
CA LEU A 104 22.48 -2.09 12.79
C LEU A 104 22.93 -1.27 14.03
N THR A 105 22.82 -1.84 15.23
CA THR A 105 23.11 -1.11 16.47
C THR A 105 24.59 -1.14 16.86
N LYS A 106 25.29 -2.29 16.74
CA LYS A 106 26.68 -2.44 17.22
C LYS A 106 27.72 -2.13 16.14
N VAL A 107 27.45 -2.54 14.87
CA VAL A 107 28.42 -2.30 13.78
C VAL A 107 28.17 -0.94 13.14
N CYS A 108 26.90 -0.61 12.81
CA CYS A 108 26.57 0.68 12.20
C CYS A 108 26.39 1.81 13.21
N GLY A 109 26.35 1.52 14.52
CA GLY A 109 26.22 2.51 15.59
C GLY A 109 24.86 3.25 15.62
N LEU A 110 23.83 2.65 15.02
CA LEU A 110 22.50 3.25 14.95
C LEU A 110 21.78 3.15 16.30
N GLN A 111 21.03 4.20 16.63
CA GLN A 111 20.25 4.32 17.86
C GLN A 111 18.75 4.30 17.55
N LYS A 112 17.92 4.04 18.57
CA LYS A 112 16.47 4.20 18.49
C LYS A 112 16.11 5.58 17.92
N GLY A 113 15.21 5.61 16.94
CA GLY A 113 14.77 6.80 16.22
C GLY A 113 15.67 7.21 15.05
N ASP A 114 16.85 6.60 14.88
CA ASP A 114 17.65 6.81 13.68
C ASP A 114 16.93 6.27 12.43
N ARG A 115 17.18 6.89 11.28
CA ARG A 115 16.53 6.59 10.02
C ARG A 115 17.47 5.85 9.09
N ILE A 116 16.96 4.81 8.43
CA ILE A 116 17.67 4.09 7.37
C ILE A 116 16.83 4.03 6.10
N ILE A 117 17.49 4.09 4.94
CA ILE A 117 16.86 3.85 3.65
C ILE A 117 17.15 2.43 3.20
N VAL A 118 16.11 1.70 2.76
CA VAL A 118 16.23 0.33 2.26
C VAL A 118 15.68 0.27 0.84
N VAL A 119 16.59 0.03 -0.13
CA VAL A 119 16.29 -0.06 -1.55
C VAL A 119 16.72 -1.44 -2.04
N LEU A 120 15.87 -2.41 -1.79
CA LEU A 120 16.09 -3.82 -2.13
C LEU A 120 14.92 -4.36 -2.96
N PRO A 121 15.18 -5.24 -3.94
CA PRO A 121 14.12 -5.95 -4.63
C PRO A 121 13.40 -6.92 -3.68
N ARG A 122 12.47 -7.75 -4.21
CA ARG A 122 11.75 -8.75 -3.41
C ARG A 122 12.65 -9.93 -3.07
N ILE A 123 13.61 -9.70 -2.15
CA ILE A 123 14.54 -10.70 -1.59
C ILE A 123 14.34 -10.83 -0.09
N PRO A 124 14.69 -11.98 0.52
CA PRO A 124 14.45 -12.25 1.94
C PRO A 124 15.00 -11.18 2.88
N GLU A 125 16.13 -10.57 2.53
CA GLU A 125 16.82 -9.56 3.33
C GLU A 125 15.96 -8.32 3.56
N TRP A 126 15.06 -7.95 2.64
CA TRP A 126 14.16 -6.83 2.82
C TRP A 126 13.24 -7.04 4.04
N TRP A 127 12.63 -8.23 4.17
CA TRP A 127 11.78 -8.58 5.32
C TRP A 127 12.60 -8.69 6.60
N LEU A 128 13.77 -9.27 6.51
CA LEU A 128 14.67 -9.43 7.65
C LEU A 128 15.11 -8.08 8.23
N VAL A 129 15.48 -7.12 7.37
CA VAL A 129 15.82 -5.75 7.79
C VAL A 129 14.63 -5.03 8.41
N ASN A 130 13.41 -5.19 7.87
CA ASN A 130 12.21 -4.62 8.47
C ASN A 130 12.03 -5.05 9.94
N VAL A 131 12.10 -6.36 10.20
CA VAL A 131 11.95 -6.89 11.56
C VAL A 131 13.10 -6.42 12.47
N ALA A 132 14.31 -6.37 11.95
CA ALA A 132 15.48 -5.89 12.70
C ALA A 132 15.34 -4.42 13.09
N CYS A 133 14.83 -3.57 12.21
CA CYS A 133 14.56 -2.17 12.49
C CYS A 133 13.50 -2.01 13.60
N MET A 134 12.42 -2.79 13.54
CA MET A 134 11.42 -2.82 14.61
C MET A 134 12.03 -3.20 15.96
N ARG A 135 12.89 -4.25 15.99
CA ARG A 135 13.59 -4.67 17.22
C ARG A 135 14.47 -3.59 17.80
N ALA A 136 15.20 -2.88 16.94
CA ALA A 136 16.13 -1.84 17.35
C ALA A 136 15.47 -0.46 17.59
N GLY A 137 14.17 -0.32 17.23
CA GLY A 137 13.48 0.97 17.25
C GLY A 137 14.01 1.95 16.21
N ILE A 138 14.58 1.44 15.11
CA ILE A 138 15.10 2.21 13.99
C ILE A 138 13.97 2.45 12.99
N VAL A 139 13.90 3.65 12.42
CA VAL A 139 12.86 4.04 11.47
C VAL A 139 13.27 3.63 10.07
N LEU A 140 12.49 2.78 9.44
CA LEU A 140 12.76 2.28 8.10
C LEU A 140 12.09 3.15 7.04
N ILE A 141 12.84 3.48 5.99
CA ILE A 141 12.37 4.23 4.81
C ILE A 141 12.54 3.31 3.59
N PRO A 142 11.47 2.67 3.12
CA PRO A 142 11.57 1.81 1.95
C PRO A 142 11.61 2.64 0.67
N GLY A 143 12.38 2.14 -0.30
CA GLY A 143 12.47 2.71 -1.64
C GLY A 143 12.39 1.63 -2.71
N THR A 144 11.84 1.98 -3.88
CA THR A 144 11.86 1.11 -5.06
C THR A 144 13.25 1.06 -5.68
N THR A 145 13.62 -0.07 -6.27
CA THR A 145 14.90 -0.24 -6.98
C THR A 145 15.01 0.59 -8.27
N GLN A 146 13.94 1.26 -8.67
CA GLN A 146 13.90 2.14 -9.84
C GLN A 146 14.27 3.61 -9.53
N LEU A 147 14.67 3.92 -8.28
CA LEU A 147 15.09 5.26 -7.91
C LEU A 147 16.34 5.69 -8.67
N SER A 148 16.30 6.89 -9.25
CA SER A 148 17.49 7.51 -9.83
C SER A 148 18.44 8.01 -8.74
N ALA A 149 19.70 8.30 -9.10
CA ALA A 149 20.66 8.90 -8.19
C ALA A 149 20.14 10.19 -7.54
N LYS A 150 19.45 11.05 -8.32
CA LYS A 150 18.82 12.28 -7.84
C LYS A 150 17.73 11.99 -6.80
N ASP A 151 16.91 10.97 -7.02
CA ASP A 151 15.87 10.57 -6.08
C ASP A 151 16.46 10.03 -4.77
N ILE A 152 17.55 9.28 -4.86
CA ILE A 152 18.26 8.76 -3.69
C ILE A 152 18.86 9.90 -2.88
N LEU A 153 19.56 10.83 -3.54
CA LEU A 153 20.14 12.01 -2.89
C LEU A 153 19.09 12.82 -2.14
N TYR A 154 17.98 13.12 -2.83
CA TYR A 154 16.87 13.85 -2.21
C TYR A 154 16.36 13.15 -0.95
N ARG A 155 16.16 11.82 -1.01
CA ARG A 155 15.68 11.06 0.15
C ARG A 155 16.68 11.03 1.29
N LEU A 156 17.97 10.86 0.99
CA LEU A 156 19.04 10.89 1.99
C LEU A 156 19.10 12.23 2.73
N GLN A 157 19.03 13.33 1.98
CA GLN A 157 19.08 14.69 2.55
C GLN A 157 17.81 15.02 3.32
N ALA A 158 16.63 14.82 2.73
CA ALA A 158 15.35 15.15 3.35
C ALA A 158 15.10 14.32 4.61
N SER A 159 15.38 13.01 4.58
CA SER A 159 15.15 12.14 5.73
C SER A 159 16.28 12.18 6.76
N LYS A 160 17.43 12.76 6.43
CA LYS A 160 18.63 12.73 7.29
C LYS A 160 19.04 11.30 7.66
N ALA A 161 18.83 10.34 6.75
CA ALA A 161 19.11 8.94 6.98
C ALA A 161 20.62 8.70 7.19
N LYS A 162 20.96 7.93 8.24
CA LYS A 162 22.34 7.62 8.60
C LYS A 162 22.90 6.39 7.91
N CYS A 163 22.03 5.56 7.34
CA CYS A 163 22.40 4.31 6.69
C CYS A 163 21.55 4.09 5.45
N ILE A 164 22.15 3.46 4.44
CA ILE A 164 21.43 2.93 3.27
C ILE A 164 21.79 1.46 3.08
N ILE A 165 20.78 0.63 2.78
CA ILE A 165 20.93 -0.79 2.46
C ILE A 165 20.39 -1.02 1.06
N THR A 166 21.19 -1.61 0.18
CA THR A 166 20.83 -1.86 -1.21
C THR A 166 21.50 -3.12 -1.78
N ASP A 167 21.25 -3.42 -3.03
CA ASP A 167 21.92 -4.48 -3.80
C ASP A 167 22.91 -3.92 -4.83
N ASP A 168 23.54 -4.82 -5.58
CA ASP A 168 24.52 -4.47 -6.62
C ASP A 168 23.94 -3.60 -7.73
N THR A 169 22.63 -3.66 -7.98
CA THR A 169 21.98 -2.92 -9.08
C THR A 169 21.81 -1.44 -8.77
N VAL A 170 21.55 -1.11 -7.50
CA VAL A 170 21.32 0.27 -7.03
C VAL A 170 22.58 0.92 -6.49
N ALA A 171 23.56 0.14 -6.02
CA ALA A 171 24.79 0.66 -5.41
C ALA A 171 25.54 1.71 -6.25
N PRO A 172 25.67 1.59 -7.60
CA PRO A 172 26.30 2.63 -8.42
C PRO A 172 25.61 4.00 -8.35
N ALA A 173 24.26 4.02 -8.30
CA ALA A 173 23.50 5.25 -8.17
C ALA A 173 23.71 5.90 -6.79
N VAL A 174 23.87 5.09 -5.73
CA VAL A 174 24.20 5.57 -4.39
C VAL A 174 25.62 6.18 -4.38
N ASP A 175 26.60 5.48 -4.94
CA ASP A 175 27.99 5.95 -4.93
C ASP A 175 28.16 7.29 -5.65
N SER A 176 27.41 7.52 -6.73
CA SER A 176 27.48 8.78 -7.48
C SER A 176 27.02 10.01 -6.68
N VAL A 177 26.29 9.84 -5.58
CA VAL A 177 25.69 10.94 -4.79
C VAL A 177 25.99 10.86 -3.29
N ALA A 178 26.59 9.80 -2.81
CA ALA A 178 26.78 9.57 -1.37
C ALA A 178 27.59 10.68 -0.69
N SER A 179 28.59 11.23 -1.37
CA SER A 179 29.45 12.32 -0.85
C SER A 179 28.69 13.64 -0.63
N GLU A 180 27.56 13.82 -1.29
CA GLU A 180 26.72 15.01 -1.14
C GLU A 180 25.78 14.92 0.08
N SER A 181 25.68 13.75 0.72
CA SER A 181 24.84 13.54 1.91
C SER A 181 25.66 13.59 3.18
N GLN A 182 25.57 14.70 3.92
CA GLN A 182 26.28 14.89 5.20
C GLN A 182 25.82 13.95 6.33
N PHE A 183 24.64 13.30 6.19
CA PHE A 183 24.05 12.45 7.21
C PHE A 183 24.41 10.98 7.04
N LEU A 184 24.70 10.53 5.81
CA LEU A 184 24.99 9.13 5.51
C LEU A 184 26.32 8.68 6.11
N LYS A 185 26.27 7.73 7.04
CA LYS A 185 27.46 7.19 7.72
C LYS A 185 27.82 5.79 7.25
N ASN A 186 26.82 4.97 6.92
CA ASN A 186 27.00 3.56 6.58
C ASN A 186 26.30 3.22 5.27
N LYS A 187 27.00 2.46 4.43
CA LYS A 187 26.45 1.84 3.22
C LYS A 187 26.57 0.32 3.37
N LEU A 188 25.43 -0.40 3.37
CA LEU A 188 25.40 -1.85 3.41
C LEU A 188 24.93 -2.42 2.08
N ILE A 189 25.61 -3.43 1.59
CA ILE A 189 25.27 -4.07 0.32
C ILE A 189 24.87 -5.54 0.54
N VAL A 190 23.74 -5.92 -0.06
CA VAL A 190 23.34 -7.33 -0.19
C VAL A 190 23.93 -7.84 -1.50
N SER A 191 25.07 -8.48 -1.42
CA SER A 191 25.84 -8.96 -2.57
C SER A 191 26.59 -10.25 -2.23
N LYS A 192 26.91 -11.04 -3.27
CA LYS A 192 27.83 -12.18 -3.13
C LYS A 192 29.32 -11.77 -3.10
N GLY A 193 29.63 -10.55 -3.56
CA GLY A 193 30.96 -9.99 -3.58
C GLY A 193 31.16 -8.85 -2.59
N SER A 194 32.37 -8.33 -2.52
CA SER A 194 32.72 -7.10 -1.79
C SER A 194 32.65 -5.89 -2.72
N ARG A 195 32.31 -4.72 -2.16
CA ARG A 195 32.36 -3.43 -2.85
C ARG A 195 33.09 -2.42 -1.99
N GLU A 196 34.03 -1.69 -2.59
CA GLU A 196 34.82 -0.69 -1.87
C GLU A 196 33.92 0.38 -1.24
N GLY A 197 34.16 0.71 0.02
CA GLY A 197 33.36 1.67 0.79
C GLY A 197 31.98 1.16 1.24
N TRP A 198 31.70 -0.13 1.08
CA TRP A 198 30.47 -0.79 1.50
C TRP A 198 30.74 -1.92 2.49
N LEU A 199 29.83 -2.09 3.42
CA LEU A 199 29.78 -3.23 4.34
C LEU A 199 28.96 -4.36 3.72
N ASN A 200 29.47 -5.57 3.64
CA ASN A 200 28.72 -6.72 3.14
C ASN A 200 27.71 -7.18 4.19
N PHE A 201 26.42 -6.98 3.87
CA PHE A 201 25.33 -7.28 4.78
C PHE A 201 25.29 -8.76 5.20
N SER A 202 25.44 -9.67 4.23
CA SER A 202 25.32 -11.11 4.47
C SER A 202 26.46 -11.65 5.34
N GLU A 203 27.68 -11.16 5.16
CA GLU A 203 28.83 -11.55 5.99
C GLU A 203 28.68 -11.02 7.42
N LEU A 204 28.23 -9.77 7.56
CA LEU A 204 28.06 -9.16 8.86
C LEU A 204 27.06 -9.91 9.74
N TYR A 205 25.83 -10.15 9.25
CA TYR A 205 24.83 -10.77 10.12
C TYR A 205 25.13 -12.26 10.40
N LYS A 206 25.79 -12.98 9.50
CA LYS A 206 26.22 -14.37 9.76
C LYS A 206 27.09 -14.46 11.01
N ASN A 207 27.97 -13.50 11.20
CA ASN A 207 28.96 -13.48 12.27
C ASN A 207 28.49 -12.81 13.58
N GLN A 208 27.30 -12.19 13.58
CA GLN A 208 26.77 -11.53 14.78
C GLN A 208 26.10 -12.53 15.75
N SER A 209 26.12 -12.17 17.05
CA SER A 209 25.31 -12.81 18.07
C SER A 209 23.82 -12.55 17.82
N ALA A 210 22.97 -13.50 18.19
CA ALA A 210 21.52 -13.32 18.27
C ALA A 210 21.05 -12.80 19.65
N ASP A 211 21.97 -12.46 20.53
CA ASP A 211 21.65 -11.83 21.82
C ASP A 211 21.38 -10.34 21.60
N HIS A 212 20.11 -10.01 21.46
CA HIS A 212 19.59 -8.65 21.25
C HIS A 212 18.25 -8.49 21.94
N SER A 213 18.14 -7.48 22.80
CA SER A 213 16.90 -7.10 23.46
C SER A 213 16.15 -6.07 22.61
N CYS A 214 14.84 -6.25 22.41
CA CYS A 214 14.04 -5.29 21.69
C CYS A 214 14.04 -3.92 22.37
N ALA A 215 14.14 -2.86 21.58
CA ALA A 215 14.02 -1.51 22.06
C ALA A 215 12.63 -1.27 22.68
N LYS A 216 12.58 -0.56 23.78
CA LYS A 216 11.32 -0.12 24.37
C LYS A 216 10.76 1.04 23.55
N THR A 217 9.84 0.75 22.63
CA THR A 217 9.17 1.74 21.78
C THR A 217 7.82 2.12 22.37
N ARG A 218 7.47 3.42 22.27
CA ARG A 218 6.12 3.91 22.56
C ARG A 218 5.22 3.62 21.37
N ILE A 219 3.92 3.62 21.57
CA ILE A 219 2.97 3.40 20.49
C ILE A 219 2.99 4.53 19.45
N GLU A 220 3.37 5.73 19.87
CA GLU A 220 3.52 6.90 19.01
C GLU A 220 4.89 6.98 18.31
N ASP A 221 5.90 6.18 18.75
CA ASP A 221 7.22 6.20 18.11
C ASP A 221 7.11 5.81 16.63
N SER A 222 7.84 6.53 15.78
CA SER A 222 7.91 6.29 14.34
C SER A 222 8.47 4.90 14.05
N VAL A 223 7.85 4.19 13.11
CA VAL A 223 8.31 2.88 12.63
C VAL A 223 8.71 2.91 11.16
N ASN A 224 7.92 3.58 10.32
CA ASN A 224 8.21 3.73 8.90
C ASN A 224 7.95 5.18 8.44
N ILE A 225 8.72 5.60 7.44
CA ILE A 225 8.48 6.83 6.67
C ILE A 225 8.37 6.45 5.20
N PHE A 226 7.31 6.90 4.54
CA PHE A 226 7.12 6.68 3.10
C PHE A 226 7.21 7.98 2.34
N PHE A 227 7.96 7.98 1.24
CA PHE A 227 7.97 9.10 0.31
C PHE A 227 6.80 9.00 -0.66
N THR A 228 5.87 9.95 -0.59
CA THR A 228 4.73 10.02 -1.50
C THR A 228 5.00 11.03 -2.62
N SER A 229 4.62 10.68 -3.85
CA SER A 229 4.65 11.61 -4.97
C SER A 229 3.61 12.70 -4.73
N GLY A 230 4.07 13.92 -4.44
CA GLY A 230 3.18 15.08 -4.39
C GLY A 230 2.76 15.48 -5.82
N THR A 231 1.51 15.87 -6.00
CA THR A 231 0.98 16.41 -7.28
C THR A 231 1.63 17.75 -7.67
N THR A 232 2.33 18.39 -6.75
CA THR A 232 2.82 19.78 -6.87
C THR A 232 4.28 19.98 -6.48
N GLY A 233 5.16 18.96 -6.54
CA GLY A 233 6.57 19.18 -6.19
C GLY A 233 7.33 17.95 -5.69
N SER A 234 8.33 18.19 -4.84
CA SER A 234 9.18 17.14 -4.27
C SER A 234 8.36 16.14 -3.43
N PRO A 235 8.78 14.85 -3.40
CA PRO A 235 8.10 13.84 -2.60
C PRO A 235 8.03 14.23 -1.11
N LYS A 236 6.87 13.98 -0.49
CA LYS A 236 6.62 14.25 0.93
C LYS A 236 6.95 13.02 1.77
N MET A 237 7.43 13.24 2.99
CA MET A 237 7.71 12.18 3.97
C MET A 237 6.50 11.96 4.87
N THR A 238 5.78 10.88 4.61
CA THR A 238 4.60 10.47 5.40
C THR A 238 5.04 9.55 6.52
N GLU A 239 4.90 9.99 7.77
CA GLU A 239 5.36 9.27 8.95
C GLU A 239 4.28 8.37 9.54
N HIS A 240 4.64 7.13 9.84
CA HIS A 240 3.79 6.16 10.50
C HIS A 240 4.40 5.66 11.82
N SER A 241 3.55 5.59 12.85
CA SER A 241 3.93 5.12 14.19
C SER A 241 3.80 3.60 14.34
N GLN A 242 4.33 3.08 15.46
CA GLN A 242 4.10 1.70 15.91
C GLN A 242 2.59 1.39 16.04
N GLY A 243 1.80 2.39 16.44
CA GLY A 243 0.34 2.26 16.54
C GLY A 243 -0.33 2.13 15.18
N SER A 244 0.04 3.00 14.24
CA SER A 244 -0.64 3.06 12.93
C SER A 244 -0.38 1.85 12.04
N LEU A 245 0.80 1.27 12.07
CA LEU A 245 1.13 0.08 11.27
C LEU A 245 1.13 -1.20 12.10
N GLY A 246 1.73 -1.19 13.28
CA GLY A 246 1.96 -2.41 14.03
C GLY A 246 0.79 -2.84 14.93
N PHE A 247 0.13 -1.89 15.59
CA PHE A 247 -0.97 -2.20 16.52
C PHE A 247 -2.34 -2.19 15.84
N ARG A 248 -2.56 -1.31 14.85
CA ARG A 248 -3.82 -1.21 14.11
C ARG A 248 -4.34 -2.55 13.56
N PRO A 249 -3.52 -3.42 12.97
CA PRO A 249 -4.01 -4.69 12.41
C PRO A 249 -4.65 -5.60 13.46
N LEU A 250 -4.24 -5.53 14.71
CA LEU A 250 -4.88 -6.26 15.81
C LEU A 250 -6.36 -5.86 16.00
N LEU A 251 -6.74 -4.67 15.55
CA LEU A 251 -8.08 -4.12 15.70
C LEU A 251 -8.95 -4.24 14.45
N SER A 252 -8.37 -4.34 13.24
CA SER A 252 -9.11 -4.12 12.00
C SER A 252 -9.05 -5.24 10.97
N GLU A 253 -7.96 -6.00 10.89
CA GLU A 253 -7.71 -6.81 9.69
C GLU A 253 -8.57 -8.06 9.56
N ARG A 254 -9.23 -8.50 10.62
CA ARG A 254 -10.23 -9.58 10.52
C ARG A 254 -11.42 -9.25 9.62
N TYR A 255 -11.68 -7.96 9.40
CA TYR A 255 -12.77 -7.52 8.52
C TYR A 255 -12.40 -7.65 7.06
N TRP A 256 -11.15 -7.37 6.73
CA TRP A 256 -10.70 -7.34 5.35
C TRP A 256 -10.11 -8.66 4.91
N LEU A 257 -9.00 -9.09 5.52
CA LEU A 257 -8.26 -10.27 5.10
C LEU A 257 -8.77 -11.57 5.73
N ASP A 258 -9.30 -11.51 6.94
CA ASP A 258 -9.74 -12.66 7.75
C ASP A 258 -8.69 -13.78 7.76
N LEU A 259 -7.41 -13.39 7.91
CA LEU A 259 -6.27 -14.31 7.90
C LEU A 259 -6.21 -15.19 9.14
N THR A 260 -5.67 -16.39 8.97
CA THR A 260 -5.39 -17.37 10.02
C THR A 260 -3.93 -17.84 9.93
N PRO A 261 -3.38 -18.50 10.97
CA PRO A 261 -2.05 -19.08 10.91
C PRO A 261 -1.84 -20.13 9.81
N SER A 262 -2.91 -20.67 9.24
CA SER A 262 -2.85 -21.64 8.14
C SER A 262 -2.75 -21.00 6.76
N ASP A 263 -2.97 -19.69 6.68
CA ASP A 263 -3.04 -19.00 5.41
C ASP A 263 -1.67 -18.58 4.89
N VAL A 264 -1.58 -18.51 3.57
CA VAL A 264 -0.40 -18.04 2.83
C VAL A 264 -0.82 -16.82 2.03
N ILE A 265 -0.14 -15.71 2.24
CA ILE A 265 -0.41 -14.45 1.54
C ILE A 265 0.71 -14.15 0.54
N TRP A 266 0.35 -13.82 -0.69
CA TRP A 266 1.28 -13.37 -1.72
C TRP A 266 0.99 -11.93 -2.15
N ASN A 267 1.81 -10.98 -1.75
CA ASN A 267 1.76 -9.62 -2.21
C ASN A 267 2.80 -9.41 -3.34
N ILE A 268 2.36 -8.85 -4.45
CA ILE A 268 3.22 -8.56 -5.61
C ILE A 268 3.58 -7.08 -5.76
N ALA A 269 3.12 -6.22 -4.85
CA ALA A 269 3.48 -4.82 -4.86
C ALA A 269 5.00 -4.61 -4.68
N ASP A 270 5.52 -3.48 -5.15
CA ASP A 270 6.92 -3.11 -4.99
C ASP A 270 7.28 -2.89 -3.52
N THR A 271 8.52 -3.23 -3.14
CA THR A 271 9.03 -3.11 -1.78
C THR A 271 9.08 -1.68 -1.26
N GLY A 272 9.10 -0.68 -2.14
CA GLY A 272 9.03 0.75 -1.79
C GLY A 272 7.63 1.26 -1.43
N TRP A 273 6.58 0.44 -1.54
CA TRP A 273 5.21 0.86 -1.28
C TRP A 273 4.74 0.52 0.13
N ILE A 274 3.92 1.40 0.69
CA ILE A 274 3.25 1.15 1.98
C ILE A 274 2.45 -0.16 1.97
N LEU A 275 1.83 -0.49 0.83
CA LEU A 275 1.01 -1.69 0.70
C LEU A 275 1.80 -2.97 0.97
N THR A 276 3.08 -3.02 0.58
CA THR A 276 3.95 -4.15 0.91
C THR A 276 4.23 -4.23 2.40
N SER A 277 4.48 -3.10 3.06
CA SER A 277 4.65 -3.08 4.51
C SER A 277 3.36 -3.45 5.23
N LEU A 278 2.21 -2.92 4.81
CA LEU A 278 0.91 -3.26 5.40
C LEU A 278 0.64 -4.77 5.28
N THR A 279 0.49 -5.26 4.06
CA THR A 279 -0.09 -6.59 3.82
C THR A 279 0.90 -7.74 3.95
N SER A 280 2.19 -7.53 3.63
CA SER A 280 3.20 -8.58 3.71
C SER A 280 4.25 -8.37 4.81
N VAL A 281 3.91 -7.59 5.85
CA VAL A 281 4.66 -7.51 7.11
C VAL A 281 3.67 -7.49 8.26
N PHE A 282 2.99 -6.34 8.46
CA PHE A 282 2.17 -6.12 9.65
C PHE A 282 0.90 -6.97 9.67
N ASP A 283 0.07 -6.87 8.62
CA ASP A 283 -1.23 -7.53 8.58
C ASP A 283 -1.09 -9.06 8.56
N ALA A 284 -0.16 -9.60 7.75
CA ALA A 284 0.05 -11.05 7.68
C ALA A 284 0.56 -11.64 9.00
N TRP A 285 1.60 -11.04 9.57
CA TRP A 285 2.24 -11.62 10.74
C TRP A 285 1.49 -11.37 12.05
N VAL A 286 0.62 -10.36 12.11
CA VAL A 286 -0.29 -10.22 13.25
C VAL A 286 -1.14 -11.48 13.45
N PHE A 287 -1.54 -12.14 12.36
CA PHE A 287 -2.33 -13.38 12.41
C PHE A 287 -1.50 -14.66 12.30
N GLY A 288 -0.18 -14.54 12.26
CA GLY A 288 0.71 -15.70 12.16
C GLY A 288 0.67 -16.41 10.81
N SER A 289 0.19 -15.73 9.76
CA SER A 289 0.12 -16.26 8.39
C SER A 289 1.50 -16.36 7.77
N CYS A 290 1.64 -17.21 6.74
CA CYS A 290 2.84 -17.28 5.92
C CYS A 290 2.85 -16.19 4.87
N ILE A 291 3.93 -15.43 4.79
CA ILE A 291 4.18 -14.52 3.67
C ILE A 291 4.90 -15.27 2.58
N PHE A 292 4.27 -15.37 1.40
CA PHE A 292 4.91 -15.91 0.20
C PHE A 292 5.41 -14.77 -0.69
N VAL A 293 6.63 -14.93 -1.19
CA VAL A 293 7.28 -13.97 -2.08
C VAL A 293 7.87 -14.70 -3.28
N HIS A 294 7.50 -14.29 -4.47
CA HIS A 294 8.15 -14.76 -5.69
C HIS A 294 8.94 -13.61 -6.31
N GLN A 295 10.25 -13.77 -6.39
CA GLN A 295 11.13 -12.81 -7.06
C GLN A 295 11.03 -12.99 -8.57
N LEU A 296 10.24 -12.18 -9.22
CA LEU A 296 10.09 -12.12 -10.67
C LEU A 296 10.59 -10.76 -11.18
N PRO A 297 11.37 -10.74 -12.28
CA PRO A 297 11.84 -9.48 -12.91
C PRO A 297 10.66 -8.64 -13.40
N GLN A 298 9.67 -9.28 -14.00
CA GLN A 298 8.38 -8.73 -14.40
C GLN A 298 7.27 -9.71 -14.01
N ILE A 299 6.13 -9.16 -13.61
CA ILE A 299 4.96 -9.96 -13.26
C ILE A 299 4.03 -10.00 -14.46
N GLU A 300 4.00 -11.16 -15.12
CA GLU A 300 3.07 -11.44 -16.20
C GLU A 300 1.85 -12.18 -15.67
N SER A 301 0.67 -11.86 -16.20
CA SER A 301 -0.60 -12.49 -15.79
C SER A 301 -0.56 -14.02 -15.89
N ALA A 302 0.07 -14.56 -16.94
CA ALA A 302 0.25 -16.00 -17.12
C ALA A 302 1.10 -16.63 -16.00
N THR A 303 2.14 -15.94 -15.56
CA THR A 303 3.01 -16.39 -14.46
C THR A 303 2.25 -16.43 -13.14
N ILE A 304 1.44 -15.41 -12.84
CA ILE A 304 0.57 -15.38 -11.65
C ILE A 304 -0.36 -16.58 -11.63
N LEU A 305 -1.06 -16.83 -12.73
CA LEU A 305 -1.99 -17.95 -12.85
C LEU A 305 -1.30 -19.32 -12.75
N ASN A 306 -0.10 -19.46 -13.32
CA ASN A 306 0.68 -20.70 -13.26
C ASN A 306 1.22 -21.00 -11.85
N VAL A 307 1.79 -20.00 -11.18
CA VAL A 307 2.27 -20.12 -9.79
C VAL A 307 1.12 -20.51 -8.89
N ARG A 308 -0.02 -19.86 -9.04
CA ARG A 308 -1.24 -20.17 -8.29
C ARG A 308 -1.69 -21.62 -8.48
N LYS A 309 -1.79 -22.09 -9.73
CA LYS A 309 -2.20 -23.47 -10.05
C LYS A 309 -1.21 -24.51 -9.50
N LYS A 310 0.09 -24.24 -9.60
CA LYS A 310 1.15 -25.19 -9.25
C LYS A 310 1.35 -25.34 -7.74
N LEU A 311 1.19 -24.28 -6.98
CA LEU A 311 1.55 -24.24 -5.57
C LEU A 311 0.34 -24.23 -4.63
N TRP A 312 -0.90 -24.26 -5.15
CA TRP A 312 -2.14 -24.10 -4.35
C TRP A 312 -2.10 -22.86 -3.44
N ILE A 313 -1.29 -21.89 -3.85
CA ILE A 313 -1.10 -20.65 -3.11
C ILE A 313 -2.24 -19.71 -3.45
N CYS A 314 -2.66 -19.07 -2.46
CA CYS A 314 -3.58 -17.98 -2.51
C CYS A 314 -2.88 -16.74 -3.01
N VAL A 315 -3.16 -16.34 -4.24
CA VAL A 315 -2.56 -15.14 -4.84
C VAL A 315 -3.35 -13.93 -4.44
N ASN A 316 -2.59 -12.98 -3.97
CA ASN A 316 -3.00 -11.62 -3.86
C ASN A 316 -2.29 -10.78 -4.91
N LEU A 317 -3.01 -10.20 -5.83
CA LEU A 317 -2.57 -8.98 -6.52
C LEU A 317 -2.51 -7.80 -5.55
N CYS A 318 -2.98 -7.99 -4.42
CA CYS A 318 -2.79 -7.46 -3.10
C CYS A 318 -3.73 -8.19 -2.17
N VAL A 319 -3.35 -9.34 -1.68
CA VAL A 319 -4.02 -10.10 -0.64
C VAL A 319 -4.97 -11.21 -1.02
N SER A 320 -4.75 -12.43 -0.58
CA SER A 320 -5.52 -13.45 -0.52
C SER A 320 -5.76 -14.62 0.13
N LEU A 321 -6.59 -15.24 0.33
CA LEU A 321 -6.90 -16.66 0.61
C LEU A 321 -7.25 -17.39 -0.68
N CYS A 322 -7.29 -18.72 -0.72
CA CYS A 322 -7.60 -19.51 -1.92
C CYS A 322 -8.79 -19.04 -2.74
N PHE A 323 -9.53 -18.03 -2.29
CA PHE A 323 -10.73 -17.49 -2.90
C PHE A 323 -10.89 -15.97 -2.76
N PHE A 324 -9.88 -15.23 -2.30
CA PHE A 324 -9.98 -13.80 -2.07
C PHE A 324 -8.86 -13.05 -2.78
N ASN A 325 -9.18 -12.26 -3.80
CA ASN A 325 -8.24 -11.39 -4.50
C ASN A 325 -8.60 -9.94 -4.19
N SER A 326 -7.63 -9.13 -3.82
CA SER A 326 -7.84 -7.72 -3.53
C SER A 326 -6.92 -6.86 -4.38
N ILE A 327 -7.39 -5.73 -4.83
CA ILE A 327 -6.64 -4.79 -5.64
C ILE A 327 -6.89 -3.36 -5.15
N GLY A 328 -5.88 -2.52 -5.23
CA GLY A 328 -5.98 -1.12 -4.84
C GLY A 328 -4.79 -0.31 -5.30
N GLY A 329 -4.89 1.01 -5.11
CA GLY A 329 -3.87 1.98 -5.51
C GLY A 329 -4.21 2.78 -6.76
N GLU A 330 -5.03 2.24 -7.64
CA GLU A 330 -5.74 2.88 -8.75
C GLU A 330 -7.14 2.27 -8.83
N PRO A 331 -8.15 3.02 -9.29
CA PRO A 331 -9.50 2.47 -9.49
C PRO A 331 -9.48 1.32 -10.50
N LEU A 332 -10.24 0.27 -10.22
CA LEU A 332 -10.33 -0.90 -11.07
C LEU A 332 -11.52 -0.81 -12.03
N ASN A 333 -11.25 -1.03 -13.32
CA ASN A 333 -12.30 -1.07 -14.31
C ASN A 333 -13.21 -2.30 -14.09
N PRO A 334 -14.56 -2.13 -14.05
CA PRO A 334 -15.51 -3.23 -13.91
C PRO A 334 -15.33 -4.36 -14.92
N GLU A 335 -15.01 -4.06 -16.18
CA GLU A 335 -14.78 -5.05 -17.24
C GLU A 335 -13.58 -5.97 -16.91
N VAL A 336 -12.53 -5.42 -16.31
CA VAL A 336 -11.37 -6.22 -15.86
C VAL A 336 -11.79 -7.19 -14.75
N MET A 337 -12.69 -6.77 -13.84
CA MET A 337 -13.24 -7.65 -12.80
C MET A 337 -14.04 -8.81 -13.41
N GLU A 338 -14.91 -8.53 -14.38
CA GLU A 338 -15.73 -9.53 -15.06
C GLU A 338 -14.86 -10.51 -15.85
N LYS A 339 -13.88 -10.01 -16.61
CA LYS A 339 -12.93 -10.82 -17.35
C LYS A 339 -12.10 -11.72 -16.45
N TRP A 340 -11.63 -11.19 -15.33
CA TRP A 340 -10.95 -12.00 -14.31
C TRP A 340 -11.85 -13.11 -13.78
N LYS A 341 -13.08 -12.78 -13.40
CA LYS A 341 -14.06 -13.74 -12.88
C LYS A 341 -14.38 -14.83 -13.89
N SER A 342 -14.58 -14.46 -15.15
CA SER A 342 -14.86 -15.43 -16.23
C SER A 342 -13.71 -16.41 -16.47
N GLN A 343 -12.46 -15.96 -16.33
CA GLN A 343 -11.26 -16.78 -16.57
C GLN A 343 -10.81 -17.60 -15.37
N THR A 344 -11.09 -17.13 -14.16
CA THR A 344 -10.54 -17.72 -12.92
C THR A 344 -11.61 -18.32 -12.00
N GLY A 345 -12.86 -17.93 -12.18
CA GLY A 345 -13.96 -18.25 -11.26
C GLY A 345 -13.91 -17.44 -9.94
N LEU A 346 -13.02 -16.46 -9.83
CA LEU A 346 -12.79 -15.71 -8.59
C LEU A 346 -13.22 -14.26 -8.70
N ASP A 347 -13.73 -13.76 -7.61
CA ASP A 347 -14.04 -12.34 -7.46
C ASP A 347 -12.78 -11.52 -7.12
N ILE A 348 -12.77 -10.26 -7.54
CA ILE A 348 -11.80 -9.25 -7.09
C ILE A 348 -12.49 -8.34 -6.07
N HIS A 349 -11.82 -8.09 -4.96
CA HIS A 349 -12.28 -7.18 -3.91
C HIS A 349 -11.46 -5.89 -3.98
N GLU A 350 -12.10 -4.78 -4.28
CA GLU A 350 -11.42 -3.50 -4.38
C GLU A 350 -11.17 -2.92 -2.99
N VAL A 351 -10.01 -2.27 -2.82
CA VAL A 351 -9.65 -1.54 -1.61
C VAL A 351 -9.21 -0.13 -1.96
N TYR A 352 -9.55 0.82 -1.11
CA TYR A 352 -9.17 2.21 -1.24
C TYR A 352 -8.48 2.72 0.01
N GLY A 353 -7.46 3.51 -0.24
CA GLY A 353 -6.70 4.21 0.78
C GLY A 353 -5.50 4.92 0.19
N GLN A 354 -4.76 5.57 1.04
CA GLN A 354 -3.58 6.36 0.68
C GLN A 354 -2.40 5.95 1.56
N THR A 355 -1.22 6.43 1.24
CA THR A 355 -0.07 6.27 2.14
C THR A 355 -0.39 6.83 3.52
N GLU A 356 -1.11 7.92 3.60
CA GLU A 356 -1.50 8.64 4.81
C GLU A 356 -2.54 7.91 5.67
N THR A 357 -3.31 7.01 5.08
CA THR A 357 -4.47 6.40 5.76
C THR A 357 -4.35 4.88 5.92
N GLY A 358 -3.48 4.24 5.15
CA GLY A 358 -3.65 2.81 4.91
C GLY A 358 -5.00 2.57 4.20
N ILE A 359 -5.59 1.41 4.39
CA ILE A 359 -6.87 1.05 3.76
C ILE A 359 -8.03 1.55 4.61
N ILE A 360 -8.87 2.42 4.04
CA ILE A 360 -10.04 3.02 4.70
C ILE A 360 -11.39 2.60 4.12
N CYS A 361 -11.42 2.10 2.89
CA CYS A 361 -12.60 1.45 2.32
C CYS A 361 -12.21 0.13 1.67
N SER A 362 -13.10 -0.85 1.72
CA SER A 362 -12.90 -2.15 1.09
C SER A 362 -14.21 -2.89 0.82
N VAL A 363 -14.19 -3.77 -0.16
CA VAL A 363 -15.18 -4.83 -0.31
C VAL A 363 -14.75 -6.00 0.58
N PHE A 364 -15.37 -6.12 1.75
CA PHE A 364 -15.02 -7.17 2.72
C PHE A 364 -15.51 -8.55 2.26
N LYS A 365 -14.90 -9.59 2.82
CA LYS A 365 -15.29 -10.97 2.57
C LYS A 365 -16.77 -11.21 2.90
N GLY A 366 -17.51 -11.76 1.94
CA GLY A 366 -18.95 -12.02 2.10
C GLY A 366 -19.88 -10.82 1.82
N MET A 367 -19.32 -9.66 1.48
CA MET A 367 -20.12 -8.54 0.99
C MET A 367 -20.50 -8.73 -0.48
N LYS A 368 -21.63 -8.14 -0.86
CA LYS A 368 -22.00 -8.00 -2.27
C LYS A 368 -20.99 -7.09 -2.97
N ILE A 369 -20.40 -7.57 -4.04
CA ILE A 369 -19.51 -6.76 -4.88
C ILE A 369 -20.39 -5.86 -5.76
N LYS A 370 -20.11 -4.56 -5.74
CA LYS A 370 -20.62 -3.59 -6.72
C LYS A 370 -19.43 -3.18 -7.59
N PRO A 371 -19.32 -3.68 -8.83
CA PRO A 371 -18.17 -3.39 -9.70
C PRO A 371 -17.93 -1.89 -9.87
N GLY A 372 -16.69 -1.44 -9.72
CA GLY A 372 -16.30 -0.03 -9.78
C GLY A 372 -16.49 0.73 -8.46
N SER A 373 -17.02 0.10 -7.40
CA SER A 373 -17.05 0.71 -6.08
C SER A 373 -15.84 0.32 -5.25
N MET A 374 -15.37 1.23 -4.42
CA MET A 374 -14.30 0.99 -3.43
C MET A 374 -14.77 0.21 -2.19
N GLY A 375 -16.01 -0.32 -2.19
CA GLY A 375 -16.59 -0.98 -1.04
C GLY A 375 -17.12 -0.01 0.02
N LYS A 376 -17.15 -0.45 1.28
CA LYS A 376 -17.62 0.33 2.45
C LYS A 376 -16.46 0.75 3.33
N ALA A 377 -16.72 1.74 4.21
CA ALA A 377 -15.76 2.18 5.20
C ALA A 377 -15.25 1.01 6.06
N ALA A 378 -13.94 0.95 6.25
CA ALA A 378 -13.33 0.01 7.18
C ALA A 378 -13.75 0.37 8.62
N PRO A 379 -14.07 -0.62 9.47
CA PRO A 379 -14.69 -0.37 10.79
C PRO A 379 -13.91 0.56 11.72
N LEU A 380 -12.60 0.69 11.51
CA LEU A 380 -11.75 1.61 12.28
C LEU A 380 -11.94 3.09 11.92
N PHE A 381 -12.56 3.37 10.78
CA PHE A 381 -12.63 4.70 10.24
C PHE A 381 -14.07 5.16 10.07
N ASP A 382 -14.35 6.36 10.52
CA ASP A 382 -15.55 7.08 10.15
C ASP A 382 -15.25 7.83 8.85
N VAL A 383 -15.48 7.15 7.72
CA VAL A 383 -15.27 7.72 6.38
C VAL A 383 -16.58 8.38 5.93
N GLN A 384 -16.48 9.60 5.45
CA GLN A 384 -17.58 10.43 5.01
C GLN A 384 -17.28 11.08 3.67
N VAL A 385 -18.32 11.52 2.97
CA VAL A 385 -18.21 12.45 1.84
C VAL A 385 -18.60 13.83 2.35
N VAL A 386 -17.69 14.82 2.20
CA VAL A 386 -17.88 16.15 2.79
C VAL A 386 -17.81 17.25 1.72
N ASP A 387 -18.44 18.39 2.02
CA ASP A 387 -18.31 19.61 1.23
C ASP A 387 -17.04 20.41 1.59
N LYS A 388 -16.85 21.55 0.94
CA LYS A 388 -15.71 22.46 1.19
C LYS A 388 -15.68 23.04 2.61
N ASN A 389 -16.79 23.00 3.34
CA ASN A 389 -16.91 23.52 4.71
C ASN A 389 -16.85 22.38 5.75
N ALA A 390 -16.51 21.15 5.33
CA ALA A 390 -16.50 19.93 6.15
C ALA A 390 -17.89 19.48 6.65
N ASN A 391 -18.98 19.88 5.99
CA ASN A 391 -20.30 19.32 6.26
C ASN A 391 -20.45 17.98 5.55
N ILE A 392 -21.01 16.99 6.25
CA ILE A 392 -21.29 15.66 5.68
C ILE A 392 -22.42 15.80 4.63
N LEU A 393 -22.17 15.23 3.46
CA LEU A 393 -23.14 15.21 2.36
C LEU A 393 -24.00 13.93 2.43
N PRO A 394 -25.29 14.03 2.06
CA PRO A 394 -26.16 12.87 1.96
C PRO A 394 -25.73 11.93 0.82
N PRO A 395 -26.20 10.66 0.84
CA PRO A 395 -25.96 9.71 -0.23
C PRO A 395 -26.27 10.27 -1.62
N GLY A 396 -25.50 9.89 -2.63
CA GLY A 396 -25.62 10.33 -4.02
C GLY A 396 -25.00 11.68 -4.33
N GLN A 397 -24.66 12.50 -3.34
CA GLN A 397 -23.99 13.78 -3.58
C GLN A 397 -22.48 13.63 -3.68
N GLN A 398 -21.88 14.39 -4.59
CA GLN A 398 -20.43 14.40 -4.83
C GLN A 398 -19.73 15.35 -3.87
N GLY A 399 -18.71 14.86 -3.19
CA GLY A 399 -17.87 15.63 -2.29
C GLY A 399 -16.46 15.08 -2.21
N GLU A 400 -15.72 15.55 -1.22
CA GLU A 400 -14.37 15.05 -0.90
C GLU A 400 -14.49 13.90 0.09
N ILE A 401 -13.74 12.81 -0.18
CA ILE A 401 -13.67 11.68 0.76
C ILE A 401 -12.82 12.11 1.94
N ALA A 402 -13.33 11.91 3.15
CA ALA A 402 -12.70 12.37 4.37
C ALA A 402 -12.82 11.34 5.49
N VAL A 403 -11.86 11.34 6.40
CA VAL A 403 -11.84 10.48 7.59
C VAL A 403 -11.96 11.35 8.83
N ARG A 404 -12.93 11.07 9.69
CA ARG A 404 -13.08 11.83 10.95
C ARG A 404 -11.84 11.65 11.81
N SER A 405 -11.17 12.75 12.10
CA SER A 405 -9.92 12.80 12.88
C SER A 405 -10.11 13.39 14.29
N LYS A 406 -11.24 14.02 14.58
CA LYS A 406 -11.56 14.60 15.89
C LYS A 406 -12.90 14.07 16.43
N PRO A 407 -13.10 14.03 17.77
CA PRO A 407 -12.14 14.41 18.84
C PRO A 407 -11.01 13.38 19.05
N ILE A 408 -11.12 12.15 18.53
CA ILE A 408 -10.12 11.09 18.68
C ILE A 408 -9.59 10.71 17.30
N ARG A 409 -8.26 10.90 17.10
CA ARG A 409 -7.59 10.53 15.86
C ARG A 409 -7.54 9.02 15.72
N PRO A 410 -8.02 8.45 14.57
CA PRO A 410 -7.90 7.02 14.31
C PRO A 410 -6.43 6.56 14.27
N LEU A 411 -6.14 5.43 14.89
CA LEU A 411 -4.78 4.87 14.94
C LEU A 411 -4.17 4.60 13.56
N GLY A 412 -5.00 4.33 12.55
CA GLY A 412 -4.52 4.01 11.20
C GLY A 412 -4.04 5.23 10.40
N LEU A 413 -4.36 6.45 10.83
CA LEU A 413 -3.87 7.65 10.16
C LEU A 413 -2.38 7.86 10.43
N PHE A 414 -1.67 8.40 9.43
CA PHE A 414 -0.28 8.82 9.56
C PHE A 414 -0.10 9.84 10.69
N SER A 415 1.13 9.98 11.20
CA SER A 415 1.41 10.96 12.23
C SER A 415 1.40 12.38 11.66
N GLU A 416 2.26 12.64 10.67
CA GLU A 416 2.41 13.94 10.01
C GLU A 416 3.22 13.83 8.71
N TYR A 417 3.28 14.91 7.94
CA TYR A 417 4.31 15.12 6.93
C TYR A 417 5.55 15.73 7.59
N ILE A 418 6.62 14.96 7.70
CA ILE A 418 7.86 15.38 8.36
C ILE A 418 8.43 16.63 7.70
N ASP A 419 8.86 17.59 8.52
CA ASP A 419 9.40 18.90 8.11
C ASP A 419 8.42 19.73 7.24
N ASN A 420 7.12 19.40 7.27
CA ASN A 420 6.09 20.12 6.51
C ASN A 420 4.77 20.32 7.30
N PRO A 421 4.82 21.06 8.42
CA PRO A 421 3.65 21.27 9.28
C PRO A 421 2.51 22.03 8.57
N LYS A 422 2.85 22.89 7.61
CA LYS A 422 1.84 23.57 6.78
C LYS A 422 1.00 22.57 6.00
N LYS A 423 1.66 21.61 5.34
CA LYS A 423 0.95 20.59 4.56
C LYS A 423 0.16 19.62 5.44
N THR A 424 0.67 19.30 6.62
CA THR A 424 -0.06 18.53 7.63
C THR A 424 -1.36 19.25 8.02
N ALA A 425 -1.27 20.54 8.33
CA ALA A 425 -2.45 21.35 8.68
C ALA A 425 -3.44 21.48 7.50
N GLU A 426 -2.97 21.64 6.25
CA GLU A 426 -3.81 21.71 5.07
C GLU A 426 -4.59 20.42 4.80
N SER A 427 -4.14 19.28 5.31
CA SER A 427 -4.85 18.00 5.19
C SER A 427 -5.97 17.82 6.20
N GLU A 428 -6.13 18.74 7.14
CA GLU A 428 -7.20 18.75 8.14
C GLU A 428 -8.23 19.85 7.81
N ARG A 429 -9.51 19.52 7.87
CA ARG A 429 -10.60 20.48 7.66
C ARG A 429 -11.73 20.19 8.65
N GLY A 430 -11.98 21.12 9.58
CA GLY A 430 -12.92 20.90 10.67
C GLY A 430 -12.49 19.70 11.52
N ASP A 431 -13.34 18.69 11.58
CA ASP A 431 -13.10 17.44 12.33
C ASP A 431 -12.56 16.31 11.45
N PHE A 432 -12.18 16.59 10.19
CA PHE A 432 -11.82 15.58 9.22
C PHE A 432 -10.39 15.75 8.69
N TYR A 433 -9.70 14.64 8.52
CA TYR A 433 -8.62 14.50 7.56
C TYR A 433 -9.24 14.37 6.16
N VAL A 434 -8.84 15.21 5.22
CA VAL A 434 -9.34 15.21 3.84
C VAL A 434 -8.32 14.54 2.90
N THR A 435 -8.79 13.60 2.11
CA THR A 435 -7.91 12.78 1.24
C THR A 435 -7.44 13.51 -0.02
N GLY A 436 -8.12 14.57 -0.43
CA GLY A 436 -7.95 15.20 -1.74
C GLY A 436 -8.53 14.37 -2.89
N ASP A 437 -9.25 13.30 -2.57
CA ASP A 437 -9.99 12.47 -3.54
C ASP A 437 -11.47 12.79 -3.47
N ARG A 438 -12.10 12.91 -4.63
CA ARG A 438 -13.55 13.12 -4.74
C ARG A 438 -14.28 11.80 -4.96
N GLY A 439 -15.44 11.69 -4.36
CA GLY A 439 -16.28 10.51 -4.46
C GLY A 439 -17.74 10.79 -4.12
N THR A 440 -18.53 9.74 -4.16
CA THR A 440 -19.90 9.68 -3.64
C THR A 440 -20.04 8.46 -2.74
N MET A 441 -21.06 8.47 -1.89
CA MET A 441 -21.50 7.29 -1.16
C MET A 441 -22.93 6.98 -1.58
N ASP A 442 -23.27 5.73 -1.86
CA ASP A 442 -24.63 5.33 -2.17
C ASP A 442 -25.46 5.04 -0.89
N GLU A 443 -26.76 4.81 -1.05
CA GLU A 443 -27.69 4.52 0.06
C GLU A 443 -27.33 3.25 0.84
N ASP A 444 -26.62 2.30 0.20
CA ASP A 444 -26.12 1.09 0.85
C ASP A 444 -24.79 1.31 1.58
N GLY A 445 -24.20 2.52 1.52
CA GLY A 445 -22.95 2.90 2.14
C GLY A 445 -21.70 2.47 1.37
N TYR A 446 -21.82 2.18 0.07
CA TYR A 446 -20.65 1.95 -0.81
C TYR A 446 -20.10 3.26 -1.32
N PHE A 447 -18.79 3.38 -1.35
CA PHE A 447 -18.06 4.55 -1.87
C PHE A 447 -17.68 4.34 -3.33
N TRP A 448 -17.77 5.42 -4.10
CA TRP A 448 -17.45 5.46 -5.53
C TRP A 448 -16.44 6.56 -5.78
N PHE A 449 -15.31 6.21 -6.39
CA PHE A 449 -14.26 7.16 -6.74
C PHE A 449 -14.63 7.94 -8.00
N ILE A 450 -14.39 9.26 -8.00
CA ILE A 450 -14.66 10.13 -9.15
C ILE A 450 -13.34 10.62 -9.73
N GLY A 451 -12.39 11.00 -8.90
CA GLY A 451 -11.09 11.52 -9.31
C GLY A 451 -10.39 12.27 -8.18
N ARG A 452 -9.15 12.65 -8.43
CA ARG A 452 -8.45 13.59 -7.57
C ARG A 452 -9.11 14.97 -7.67
N ASP A 453 -9.17 15.73 -6.58
CA ASP A 453 -9.76 17.08 -6.62
C ASP A 453 -9.00 18.01 -7.59
N ASP A 454 -7.70 17.83 -7.71
CA ASP A 454 -6.82 18.55 -8.63
C ASP A 454 -6.85 18.03 -10.10
N ASP A 455 -7.46 16.89 -10.38
CA ASP A 455 -7.62 16.32 -11.73
C ASP A 455 -9.06 16.47 -12.28
N ILE A 456 -10.02 16.91 -11.47
CA ILE A 456 -11.40 17.15 -11.93
C ILE A 456 -11.42 18.21 -13.02
N ILE A 457 -12.09 17.90 -14.13
CA ILE A 457 -12.23 18.77 -15.29
C ILE A 457 -13.50 19.61 -15.14
N ILE A 458 -13.38 20.92 -15.23
CA ILE A 458 -14.52 21.85 -15.12
C ILE A 458 -14.88 22.38 -16.50
N SER A 459 -15.76 21.68 -17.21
CA SER A 459 -16.16 22.02 -18.56
C SER A 459 -17.57 22.63 -18.57
N SER A 460 -17.69 23.90 -18.95
CA SER A 460 -18.98 24.63 -18.98
C SER A 460 -19.79 24.50 -17.66
N GLY A 461 -19.09 24.49 -16.50
CA GLY A 461 -19.70 24.34 -15.18
C GLY A 461 -19.95 22.88 -14.74
N TYR A 462 -19.80 21.90 -15.62
CA TYR A 462 -19.88 20.49 -15.26
C TYR A 462 -18.56 20.01 -14.66
N ARG A 463 -18.63 19.25 -13.58
CA ARG A 463 -17.48 18.58 -12.96
C ARG A 463 -17.41 17.16 -13.51
N ILE A 464 -16.31 16.86 -14.21
CA ILE A 464 -16.11 15.58 -14.90
C ILE A 464 -14.88 14.90 -14.27
N GLY A 465 -15.07 13.70 -13.75
CA GLY A 465 -13.99 12.86 -13.26
C GLY A 465 -13.26 12.19 -14.42
N PRO A 466 -11.92 12.27 -14.48
CA PRO A 466 -11.16 11.58 -15.52
C PRO A 466 -11.44 10.09 -15.61
N PHE A 467 -11.54 9.43 -14.46
CA PHE A 467 -11.67 7.97 -14.38
C PHE A 467 -12.94 7.43 -15.07
N GLU A 468 -14.08 8.11 -14.95
CA GLU A 468 -15.31 7.64 -15.59
C GLU A 468 -15.25 7.71 -17.12
N VAL A 469 -14.49 8.67 -17.66
CA VAL A 469 -14.25 8.79 -19.11
C VAL A 469 -13.20 7.76 -19.56
N GLU A 470 -12.16 7.56 -18.77
CA GLU A 470 -11.13 6.53 -19.02
C GLU A 470 -11.77 5.13 -19.01
N SER A 471 -12.63 4.83 -18.05
CA SER A 471 -13.35 3.55 -17.98
C SER A 471 -14.19 3.31 -19.22
N ALA A 472 -14.97 4.30 -19.66
CA ALA A 472 -15.78 4.18 -20.87
C ALA A 472 -14.90 3.98 -22.12
N LEU A 473 -13.77 4.68 -22.23
CA LEU A 473 -12.82 4.47 -23.33
C LEU A 473 -12.24 3.05 -23.34
N MET A 474 -11.91 2.50 -22.17
CA MET A 474 -11.34 1.17 -22.02
C MET A 474 -12.31 0.03 -22.42
N GLU A 475 -13.62 0.27 -22.45
CA GLU A 475 -14.62 -0.68 -22.96
C GLU A 475 -14.52 -0.86 -24.49
N HIS A 476 -13.90 0.09 -25.19
CA HIS A 476 -13.76 0.03 -26.64
C HIS A 476 -12.59 -0.87 -27.07
N PRO A 477 -12.78 -1.84 -28.01
CA PRO A 477 -11.75 -2.83 -28.35
C PRO A 477 -10.48 -2.24 -28.96
N ALA A 478 -10.54 -1.02 -29.49
CA ALA A 478 -9.37 -0.31 -30.01
C ALA A 478 -8.47 0.29 -28.92
N VAL A 479 -8.92 0.38 -27.67
CA VAL A 479 -8.20 1.04 -26.59
C VAL A 479 -7.46 0.03 -25.74
N ALA A 480 -6.14 0.13 -25.69
CA ALA A 480 -5.30 -0.64 -24.78
C ALA A 480 -5.07 0.10 -23.46
N GLU A 481 -4.96 1.44 -23.52
CA GLU A 481 -4.78 2.29 -22.34
C GLU A 481 -5.31 3.69 -22.63
N ALA A 482 -5.92 4.34 -21.64
CA ALA A 482 -6.42 5.72 -21.77
C ALA A 482 -6.03 6.57 -20.56
N ALA A 483 -5.75 7.84 -20.80
CA ALA A 483 -5.58 8.86 -19.78
C ALA A 483 -6.36 10.12 -20.17
N VAL A 484 -7.07 10.68 -19.20
CA VAL A 484 -7.94 11.84 -19.44
C VAL A 484 -7.49 13.01 -18.57
N VAL A 485 -7.38 14.19 -19.18
CA VAL A 485 -6.99 15.43 -18.51
C VAL A 485 -7.81 16.62 -19.02
N SER A 486 -7.76 17.72 -18.28
CA SER A 486 -8.30 18.99 -18.78
C SER A 486 -7.39 19.56 -19.87
N SER A 487 -8.02 20.16 -20.89
CA SER A 487 -7.36 20.92 -21.95
C SER A 487 -8.01 22.29 -22.08
N PRO A 488 -7.26 23.38 -22.28
CA PRO A 488 -7.85 24.71 -22.36
C PRO A 488 -8.78 24.87 -23.56
N ASP A 489 -9.89 25.57 -23.34
CA ASP A 489 -10.88 25.90 -24.37
C ASP A 489 -11.40 27.33 -24.18
N PRO A 490 -11.36 28.18 -25.23
CA PRO A 490 -11.74 29.59 -25.10
C PRO A 490 -13.20 29.85 -24.71
N LEU A 491 -14.11 28.91 -25.05
CA LEU A 491 -15.55 29.07 -24.80
C LEU A 491 -16.00 28.37 -23.50
N ARG A 492 -15.34 27.25 -23.14
CA ARG A 492 -15.76 26.39 -22.03
C ARG A 492 -14.83 26.47 -20.82
N GLY A 493 -13.75 27.24 -20.91
CA GLY A 493 -12.66 27.25 -19.95
C GLY A 493 -11.80 26.00 -20.08
N GLU A 494 -12.38 24.84 -19.84
CA GLU A 494 -11.74 23.54 -20.00
C GLU A 494 -12.62 22.59 -20.81
N VAL A 495 -11.99 21.66 -21.50
CA VAL A 495 -12.63 20.51 -22.15
C VAL A 495 -11.90 19.23 -21.82
N VAL A 496 -12.63 18.13 -21.91
CA VAL A 496 -12.09 16.78 -21.72
C VAL A 496 -11.17 16.45 -22.91
N LYS A 497 -9.92 16.10 -22.64
CA LYS A 497 -8.98 15.52 -23.61
C LYS A 497 -8.56 14.13 -23.19
N ALA A 498 -8.65 13.19 -24.13
CA ALA A 498 -8.18 11.83 -23.95
C ALA A 498 -6.86 11.61 -24.69
N PHE A 499 -5.89 11.02 -23.99
CA PHE A 499 -4.72 10.37 -24.59
C PHE A 499 -5.02 8.88 -24.66
N VAL A 500 -4.78 8.26 -25.81
CA VAL A 500 -5.16 6.86 -26.06
C VAL A 500 -3.98 6.09 -26.63
N VAL A 501 -3.66 4.95 -26.01
CA VAL A 501 -2.78 3.94 -26.59
C VAL A 501 -3.67 2.89 -27.27
N LEU A 502 -3.43 2.65 -28.54
CA LEU A 502 -4.21 1.70 -29.31
C LEU A 502 -3.81 0.25 -29.02
N SER A 503 -4.78 -0.65 -29.05
CA SER A 503 -4.50 -2.08 -29.08
C SER A 503 -3.82 -2.46 -30.40
N ALA A 504 -3.03 -3.53 -30.40
CA ALA A 504 -2.22 -3.94 -31.55
C ALA A 504 -3.05 -4.15 -32.83
N ALA A 505 -4.29 -4.65 -32.70
CA ALA A 505 -5.21 -4.88 -33.80
C ALA A 505 -5.66 -3.60 -34.52
N PHE A 506 -5.57 -2.44 -33.87
CA PHE A 506 -6.04 -1.15 -34.38
C PHE A 506 -4.90 -0.15 -34.66
N SER A 507 -3.64 -0.60 -34.60
CA SER A 507 -2.45 0.25 -34.77
C SER A 507 -2.38 0.97 -36.12
N SER A 508 -2.96 0.39 -37.18
CA SER A 508 -3.02 0.91 -38.56
C SER A 508 -4.35 1.58 -38.93
N SER A 509 -5.30 1.72 -37.99
CA SER A 509 -6.60 2.32 -38.24
C SER A 509 -6.50 3.83 -38.56
N ASP A 510 -7.47 4.32 -39.33
CA ASP A 510 -7.64 5.75 -39.56
C ASP A 510 -7.92 6.47 -38.25
N ARG A 511 -7.02 7.36 -37.87
CA ARG A 511 -7.03 8.01 -36.56
C ARG A 511 -8.15 9.03 -36.42
N GLU A 512 -8.51 9.74 -37.48
CA GLU A 512 -9.60 10.73 -37.45
C GLU A 512 -10.95 10.03 -37.29
N HIS A 513 -11.17 8.98 -38.06
CA HIS A 513 -12.37 8.17 -37.97
C HIS A 513 -12.48 7.51 -36.57
N LEU A 514 -11.40 6.91 -36.09
CA LEU A 514 -11.38 6.24 -34.81
C LEU A 514 -11.58 7.22 -33.62
N ALA A 515 -11.05 8.45 -33.73
CA ALA A 515 -11.31 9.47 -32.70
C ALA A 515 -12.81 9.81 -32.60
N CYS A 516 -13.48 9.96 -33.73
CA CYS A 516 -14.94 10.17 -33.76
C CYS A 516 -15.71 8.96 -33.18
N GLU A 517 -15.28 7.74 -33.52
CA GLU A 517 -15.89 6.51 -32.99
C GLU A 517 -15.76 6.44 -31.46
N LEU A 518 -14.58 6.72 -30.91
CA LEU A 518 -14.34 6.77 -29.47
C LEU A 518 -15.18 7.86 -28.78
N GLN A 519 -15.30 9.04 -29.39
CA GLN A 519 -16.15 10.11 -28.87
C GLN A 519 -17.63 9.69 -28.81
N GLU A 520 -18.13 9.07 -29.88
CA GLU A 520 -19.51 8.57 -29.91
C GLU A 520 -19.73 7.39 -28.95
N HIS A 521 -18.73 6.53 -28.78
CA HIS A 521 -18.77 5.46 -27.79
C HIS A 521 -18.94 6.02 -26.38
N VAL A 522 -18.10 6.99 -25.97
CA VAL A 522 -18.20 7.60 -24.65
C VAL A 522 -19.52 8.35 -24.46
N LYS A 523 -20.06 9.02 -25.49
CA LYS A 523 -21.38 9.65 -25.41
C LYS A 523 -22.52 8.65 -25.13
N LYS A 524 -22.40 7.43 -25.65
CA LYS A 524 -23.40 6.38 -25.48
C LYS A 524 -23.31 5.67 -24.15
N THR A 525 -22.09 5.50 -23.62
CA THR A 525 -21.82 4.76 -22.39
C THR A 525 -21.86 5.63 -21.14
N THR A 526 -21.69 6.97 -21.29
CA THR A 526 -21.73 7.93 -20.20
C THR A 526 -22.71 9.08 -20.48
N ALA A 527 -22.72 10.10 -19.61
CA ALA A 527 -23.48 11.31 -19.91
C ALA A 527 -22.86 12.08 -21.09
N PRO A 528 -23.66 12.58 -22.06
CA PRO A 528 -23.13 13.20 -23.28
C PRO A 528 -22.14 14.37 -23.09
N TYR A 529 -22.22 15.09 -21.96
CA TYR A 529 -21.30 16.19 -21.68
C TYR A 529 -19.88 15.73 -21.28
N LYS A 530 -19.70 14.44 -20.97
CA LYS A 530 -18.42 13.85 -20.51
C LYS A 530 -17.49 13.41 -21.63
N TYR A 531 -17.98 13.28 -22.87
CA TYR A 531 -17.16 12.78 -23.97
C TYR A 531 -15.90 13.63 -24.21
N PRO A 532 -14.76 13.01 -24.56
CA PRO A 532 -13.54 13.74 -24.85
C PRO A 532 -13.69 14.54 -26.14
N ARG A 533 -13.60 15.88 -26.04
CA ARG A 533 -13.64 16.77 -27.22
C ARG A 533 -12.35 16.76 -28.02
N LYS A 534 -11.27 16.35 -27.39
CA LYS A 534 -9.96 16.18 -28.01
C LYS A 534 -9.47 14.74 -27.74
N VAL A 535 -8.97 14.09 -28.78
CA VAL A 535 -8.37 12.75 -28.68
C VAL A 535 -6.97 12.83 -29.30
N GLU A 536 -5.96 12.35 -28.58
CA GLU A 536 -4.59 12.22 -29.04
C GLU A 536 -4.14 10.77 -28.89
N PHE A 537 -3.70 10.17 -29.99
CA PHE A 537 -3.15 8.82 -29.97
C PHE A 537 -1.66 8.88 -29.68
N VAL A 538 -1.23 8.17 -28.63
CA VAL A 538 0.16 8.11 -28.16
C VAL A 538 0.67 6.67 -28.20
N GLN A 539 1.99 6.50 -28.28
CA GLN A 539 2.59 5.17 -28.26
C GLN A 539 2.63 4.58 -26.85
N GLN A 540 2.84 5.43 -25.84
CA GLN A 540 2.89 5.07 -24.43
C GLN A 540 2.48 6.22 -23.54
N MET A 541 1.93 5.91 -22.37
CA MET A 541 1.63 6.90 -21.34
C MET A 541 2.86 7.26 -20.50
N PRO A 542 3.03 8.54 -20.09
CA PRO A 542 4.01 8.88 -19.07
C PRO A 542 3.57 8.27 -17.73
N LYS A 543 4.44 7.46 -17.13
CA LYS A 543 4.15 6.75 -15.88
C LYS A 543 5.15 7.12 -14.80
N THR A 544 4.68 7.06 -13.56
CA THR A 544 5.57 7.07 -12.40
C THR A 544 6.41 5.80 -12.39
N ILE A 545 7.47 5.80 -11.59
CA ILE A 545 8.27 4.62 -11.28
C ILE A 545 7.38 3.43 -10.84
N THR A 546 6.21 3.72 -10.29
CA THR A 546 5.27 2.76 -9.74
C THR A 546 4.16 2.34 -10.73
N GLY A 547 4.25 2.79 -11.98
CA GLY A 547 3.32 2.44 -13.05
C GLY A 547 2.07 3.33 -13.14
N LYS A 548 1.87 4.29 -12.21
CA LYS A 548 0.74 5.22 -12.26
C LYS A 548 0.91 6.25 -13.36
N ILE A 549 -0.16 6.55 -14.09
CA ILE A 549 -0.16 7.58 -15.14
C ILE A 549 0.09 8.96 -14.51
N LYS A 550 1.07 9.68 -15.06
CA LYS A 550 1.42 11.04 -14.63
C LYS A 550 0.51 12.06 -15.30
N ARG A 551 -0.78 12.12 -14.89
CA ARG A 551 -1.76 13.05 -15.48
C ARG A 551 -1.32 14.51 -15.43
N HIS A 552 -0.59 14.91 -14.39
CA HIS A 552 -0.06 16.28 -14.29
C HIS A 552 0.92 16.62 -15.42
N GLU A 553 1.76 15.68 -15.89
CA GLU A 553 2.65 15.92 -17.05
C GLU A 553 1.84 16.10 -18.32
N LEU A 554 0.83 15.25 -18.56
CA LEU A 554 -0.07 15.37 -19.71
C LEU A 554 -0.84 16.69 -19.67
N ARG A 555 -1.37 17.06 -18.50
CA ARG A 555 -2.09 18.32 -18.30
C ARG A 555 -1.17 19.52 -18.50
N ASN A 556 0.04 19.52 -17.94
CA ASN A 556 0.99 20.62 -18.11
C ASN A 556 1.38 20.81 -19.59
N LYS A 557 1.57 19.73 -20.34
CA LYS A 557 1.77 19.76 -21.79
C LYS A 557 0.61 20.50 -22.50
N GLU A 558 -0.63 20.16 -22.15
CA GLU A 558 -1.82 20.81 -22.73
C GLU A 558 -1.92 22.30 -22.41
N TRP A 559 -1.55 22.68 -21.20
CA TRP A 559 -1.63 24.06 -20.74
C TRP A 559 -0.38 24.89 -21.05
N GLY A 560 0.59 24.34 -21.78
CA GLY A 560 1.84 25.03 -22.10
C GLY A 560 2.67 25.45 -20.88
N ARG A 561 2.60 24.65 -19.82
CA ARG A 561 3.26 24.91 -18.52
C ARG A 561 4.51 24.03 -18.31
N MET A 562 5.08 23.49 -19.39
CA MET A 562 6.33 22.72 -19.36
C MET A 562 7.53 23.61 -19.53
#